data_6977d7b21332ed53102fa875f158e79a
#
_entry.id   6977d7b21332ed53102fa875f158e79a
#
_cell.length_a   1.000
_cell.length_b   1.000
_cell.length_c   1.000
_cell.angle_alpha   90.00
_cell.angle_beta   90.00
_cell.angle_gamma   90.00
#
_symmetry.space_group_name_H-M   'P 1'
#
loop_
_entity.id
_entity.type
_entity.pdbx_description
1 polymer ?
#
loop_
_entity_poly.entity_id
_entity_poly.type
_entity_poly.pdbx_seq_one_letter_code
_entity_poly.pdbx_strand_id
1 'polypeptide(L)'
;MSKPTLLLVDGSSYLYRAYHAMAQLSAPDGAPTGALYGVLNMLRRLRADYVHDYCAVVFDAKGKNFRHEMFPDYKATRPPMPDDLRPQAEALPDLVRLMGWPVLVIPQVEADDVIGTLAAMAGEAGWNVVVSTGDKDMAQLVNERVTLVNTMSGETLDIEGVKEKFGVRPDQIRDYLALMGDKVDNVPGVEKCGPKTAVKWLESYGSLAGVMEHAAEIKGKVGENLQAALPQLPLSYDLVTIKTDVDLHTELSDGLESLRRTSPKWSQLAVDFKRWGFRTWLKEAESRMHEAADGDLFGSDTIGEQAALDMETSSEKIREHAPAPEKLDYQAITTEAQFAALLDKLSRADTIGIDTETTSLDAMNAALVGISIAFQAGEAVYIPVGHSLTAAPEQLDLQDVLGRLKPHLENPALKKIGQNLKYDQHVFANYGIVLNGIAGDAMLASYIIESHLGHGLDELSERWLGLETITYESLCGKGAKQIGFADVAIGQATE
;
A
#
# COMPACT_ATOMS: atom_id res chain seq x y z
N MET A 1 -29.29 8.54 15.45
CA MET A 1 -28.67 8.90 14.18
C MET A 1 -27.17 8.65 14.32
N SER A 2 -26.51 8.02 13.35
CA SER A 2 -25.06 7.89 13.30
C SER A 2 -24.43 9.29 13.25
N LYS A 3 -23.27 9.45 13.86
CA LYS A 3 -22.55 10.74 13.80
C LYS A 3 -22.00 10.90 12.38
N PRO A 4 -22.01 12.13 11.82
CA PRO A 4 -21.38 12.38 10.53
C PRO A 4 -19.90 12.01 10.54
N THR A 5 -19.39 11.55 9.39
CA THR A 5 -17.97 11.23 9.21
C THR A 5 -17.35 12.17 8.17
N LEU A 6 -16.22 12.79 8.53
CA LEU A 6 -15.39 13.62 7.66
C LEU A 6 -14.16 12.82 7.23
N LEU A 7 -13.99 12.67 5.92
CA LEU A 7 -12.81 12.05 5.30
C LEU A 7 -11.84 13.12 4.81
N LEU A 8 -10.67 13.22 5.41
CA LEU A 8 -9.60 14.14 5.03
C LEU A 8 -8.47 13.39 4.32
N VAL A 9 -8.01 13.94 3.22
CA VAL A 9 -6.94 13.33 2.42
C VAL A 9 -5.77 14.30 2.30
N ASP A 10 -4.60 13.84 2.66
CA ASP A 10 -3.34 14.52 2.40
C ASP A 10 -2.95 14.33 0.92
N GLY A 11 -3.35 15.28 0.09
CA GLY A 11 -3.16 15.24 -1.35
C GLY A 11 -1.69 15.35 -1.77
N SER A 12 -0.88 16.07 -0.99
CA SER A 12 0.55 16.21 -1.22
C SER A 12 1.28 14.88 -0.98
N SER A 13 0.99 14.20 0.11
CA SER A 13 1.51 12.86 0.41
C SER A 13 1.08 11.86 -0.69
N TYR A 14 -0.20 11.91 -1.11
CA TYR A 14 -0.71 11.05 -2.18
C TYR A 14 0.03 11.27 -3.50
N LEU A 15 0.31 12.53 -3.86
CA LEU A 15 1.02 12.88 -5.10
C LEU A 15 2.44 12.28 -5.13
N TYR A 16 3.23 12.50 -4.09
CA TYR A 16 4.60 11.97 -4.02
C TYR A 16 4.61 10.44 -3.96
N ARG A 17 3.70 9.84 -3.21
CA ARG A 17 3.57 8.38 -3.13
C ARG A 17 3.21 7.77 -4.49
N ALA A 18 2.23 8.35 -5.20
CA ALA A 18 1.86 7.90 -6.53
C ALA A 18 3.03 8.06 -7.51
N TYR A 19 3.77 9.16 -7.45
CA TYR A 19 4.94 9.39 -8.28
C TYR A 19 6.01 8.31 -8.14
N HIS A 20 6.29 7.88 -6.90
CA HIS A 20 7.31 6.85 -6.65
C HIS A 20 6.81 5.42 -6.89
N ALA A 21 5.52 5.17 -6.79
CA ALA A 21 4.94 3.83 -6.91
C ALA A 21 4.48 3.48 -8.33
N MET A 22 4.11 4.49 -9.15
CA MET A 22 3.54 4.25 -10.47
C MET A 22 4.60 4.12 -11.55
N ALA A 23 4.33 3.23 -12.51
CA ALA A 23 5.12 3.13 -13.72
C ALA A 23 5.10 4.46 -14.51
N GLN A 24 6.12 4.70 -15.34
CA GLN A 24 6.18 5.84 -16.23
C GLN A 24 5.06 5.74 -17.28
N LEU A 25 3.89 6.31 -16.95
CA LEU A 25 2.79 6.49 -17.87
C LEU A 25 2.92 7.84 -18.55
N SER A 26 2.55 7.91 -19.84
CA SER A 26 2.61 9.15 -20.63
C SER A 26 1.29 9.41 -21.33
N ALA A 27 0.93 10.68 -21.41
CA ALA A 27 -0.13 11.19 -22.27
C ALA A 27 0.21 11.02 -23.76
N PRO A 28 -0.76 11.21 -24.69
CA PRO A 28 -0.52 11.13 -26.12
C PRO A 28 0.54 12.10 -26.66
N ASP A 29 0.76 13.22 -25.98
CA ASP A 29 1.78 14.23 -26.29
C ASP A 29 3.15 13.95 -25.61
N GLY A 30 3.26 12.85 -24.89
CA GLY A 30 4.46 12.43 -24.18
C GLY A 30 4.60 13.00 -22.75
N ALA A 31 3.66 13.83 -22.28
CA ALA A 31 3.70 14.35 -20.92
C ALA A 31 3.54 13.21 -19.87
N PRO A 32 4.28 13.25 -18.76
CA PRO A 32 4.17 12.24 -17.71
C PRO A 32 2.81 12.32 -17.02
N THR A 33 2.18 11.18 -16.73
CA THR A 33 0.82 11.09 -16.18
C THR A 33 0.67 10.09 -15.02
N GLY A 34 1.73 9.37 -14.67
CA GLY A 34 1.67 8.29 -13.69
C GLY A 34 1.19 8.74 -12.32
N ALA A 35 1.71 9.88 -11.81
CA ALA A 35 1.30 10.39 -10.52
C ALA A 35 -0.17 10.84 -10.50
N LEU A 36 -0.65 11.51 -11.55
CA LEU A 36 -2.07 11.87 -11.71
C LEU A 36 -2.95 10.63 -11.66
N TYR A 37 -2.63 9.64 -12.50
CA TYR A 37 -3.39 8.39 -12.55
C TYR A 37 -3.44 7.70 -11.19
N GLY A 38 -2.28 7.60 -10.53
CA GLY A 38 -2.18 6.98 -9.22
C GLY A 38 -3.04 7.67 -8.15
N VAL A 39 -2.95 9.02 -8.04
CA VAL A 39 -3.74 9.76 -7.05
C VAL A 39 -5.24 9.63 -7.31
N LEU A 40 -5.68 9.81 -8.56
CA LEU A 40 -7.10 9.71 -8.90
C LEU A 40 -7.65 8.31 -8.60
N ASN A 41 -6.84 7.27 -8.86
CA ASN A 41 -7.21 5.90 -8.54
C ASN A 41 -7.28 5.66 -7.02
N MET A 42 -6.30 6.16 -6.26
CA MET A 42 -6.32 6.09 -4.79
C MET A 42 -7.55 6.78 -4.20
N LEU A 43 -7.96 7.95 -4.72
CA LEU A 43 -9.16 8.65 -4.29
C LEU A 43 -10.45 7.89 -4.62
N ARG A 44 -10.51 7.24 -5.78
CA ARG A 44 -11.65 6.38 -6.17
C ARG A 44 -11.80 5.20 -5.20
N ARG A 45 -10.68 4.53 -4.88
CA ARG A 45 -10.67 3.42 -3.92
C ARG A 45 -11.04 3.89 -2.51
N LEU A 46 -10.41 4.94 -2.02
CA LEU A 46 -10.68 5.48 -0.69
C LEU A 46 -12.17 5.80 -0.48
N ARG A 47 -12.84 6.28 -1.53
CA ARG A 47 -14.27 6.53 -1.52
C ARG A 47 -15.10 5.25 -1.38
N ALA A 48 -14.69 4.16 -2.00
CA ALA A 48 -15.37 2.88 -1.91
C ALA A 48 -15.16 2.22 -0.53
N ASP A 49 -13.94 2.34 0.00
CA ASP A 49 -13.54 1.67 1.23
C ASP A 49 -14.06 2.37 2.51
N TYR A 50 -14.31 3.68 2.44
CA TYR A 50 -14.69 4.49 3.62
C TYR A 50 -16.00 5.24 3.39
N VAL A 51 -17.04 4.84 4.13
CA VAL A 51 -18.33 5.58 4.17
C VAL A 51 -18.11 6.92 4.85
N HIS A 52 -18.46 8.00 4.19
CA HIS A 52 -18.30 9.36 4.68
C HIS A 52 -19.42 10.29 4.18
N ASP A 53 -19.78 11.26 5.00
CA ASP A 53 -20.80 12.28 4.68
C ASP A 53 -20.14 13.51 4.05
N TYR A 54 -18.91 13.82 4.48
CA TYR A 54 -18.13 14.98 4.10
C TYR A 54 -16.69 14.56 3.76
N CYS A 55 -16.02 15.29 2.88
CA CYS A 55 -14.64 15.00 2.54
C CYS A 55 -13.89 16.26 2.13
N ALA A 56 -12.55 16.21 2.21
CA ALA A 56 -11.67 17.20 1.60
C ALA A 56 -10.34 16.58 1.20
N VAL A 57 -9.77 17.06 0.09
CA VAL A 57 -8.39 16.80 -0.29
C VAL A 57 -7.61 18.09 -0.08
N VAL A 58 -6.55 18.02 0.70
CA VAL A 58 -5.75 19.18 1.07
C VAL A 58 -4.38 19.07 0.41
N PHE A 59 -3.94 20.15 -0.23
CA PHE A 59 -2.63 20.24 -0.86
C PHE A 59 -1.81 21.38 -0.26
N ASP A 60 -0.50 21.21 -0.21
CA ASP A 60 0.42 22.29 0.14
C ASP A 60 0.36 23.42 -0.89
N ALA A 61 0.33 24.64 -0.41
CA ALA A 61 0.45 25.83 -1.25
C ALA A 61 1.93 26.04 -1.67
N LYS A 62 2.12 26.66 -2.83
CA LYS A 62 3.48 27.07 -3.25
C LYS A 62 4.01 28.20 -2.38
N GLY A 63 5.25 28.10 -1.97
CA GLY A 63 5.94 29.19 -1.26
C GLY A 63 6.36 28.82 0.16
N LYS A 64 6.81 29.81 0.89
CA LYS A 64 7.22 29.67 2.30
C LYS A 64 5.99 29.72 3.21
N ASN A 65 6.03 28.95 4.30
CA ASN A 65 5.05 28.94 5.37
C ASN A 65 5.63 29.56 6.66
N PHE A 66 4.84 29.68 7.70
CA PHE A 66 5.24 30.27 8.99
C PHE A 66 6.43 29.53 9.64
N ARG A 67 6.65 28.22 9.39
CA ARG A 67 7.79 27.47 9.92
C ARG A 67 9.12 27.97 9.34
N HIS A 68 9.13 28.45 8.10
CA HIS A 68 10.32 29.09 7.52
C HIS A 68 10.62 30.47 8.13
N GLU A 69 9.63 31.16 8.69
CA GLU A 69 9.86 32.38 9.45
C GLU A 69 10.47 32.09 10.82
N MET A 70 10.02 31.00 11.46
CA MET A 70 10.55 30.53 12.74
C MET A 70 11.97 29.94 12.59
N PHE A 71 12.20 29.18 11.52
CA PHE A 71 13.47 28.52 11.25
C PHE A 71 13.76 28.53 9.74
N PRO A 72 14.63 29.46 9.26
CA PRO A 72 14.93 29.61 7.82
C PRO A 72 15.44 28.35 7.13
N ASP A 73 16.10 27.45 7.88
CA ASP A 73 16.63 26.19 7.36
C ASP A 73 15.59 25.04 7.37
N TYR A 74 14.34 25.31 7.76
CA TYR A 74 13.26 24.33 7.71
C TYR A 74 13.08 23.80 6.28
N LYS A 75 13.08 22.47 6.11
CA LYS A 75 12.99 21.75 4.82
C LYS A 75 14.11 22.12 3.80
N ALA A 76 15.18 22.82 4.22
CA ALA A 76 16.27 23.23 3.30
C ALA A 76 17.02 22.05 2.67
N THR A 77 16.96 20.89 3.27
CA THR A 77 17.61 19.65 2.78
C THR A 77 16.76 18.87 1.79
N ARG A 78 15.47 19.23 1.64
CA ARG A 78 14.58 18.55 0.68
C ARG A 78 15.01 18.84 -0.77
N PRO A 79 15.12 17.81 -1.63
CA PRO A 79 15.35 18.04 -3.05
C PRO A 79 14.17 18.81 -3.68
N PRO A 80 14.40 19.61 -4.71
CA PRO A 80 13.32 20.27 -5.43
C PRO A 80 12.39 19.24 -6.09
N MET A 81 11.13 19.64 -6.29
CA MET A 81 10.17 18.79 -7.01
C MET A 81 10.72 18.43 -8.40
N PRO A 82 10.72 17.13 -8.76
CA PRO A 82 11.12 16.67 -10.10
C PRO A 82 10.39 17.41 -11.22
N ASP A 83 11.07 17.69 -12.33
CA ASP A 83 10.49 18.47 -13.42
C ASP A 83 9.33 17.75 -14.12
N ASP A 84 9.36 16.42 -14.16
CA ASP A 84 8.29 15.58 -14.70
C ASP A 84 7.09 15.43 -13.75
N LEU A 85 7.26 15.69 -12.46
CA LEU A 85 6.16 15.73 -11.49
C LEU A 85 5.43 17.09 -11.49
N ARG A 86 6.14 18.18 -11.79
CA ARG A 86 5.60 19.55 -11.70
C ARG A 86 4.29 19.76 -12.49
N PRO A 87 4.18 19.39 -13.80
CA PRO A 87 2.93 19.57 -14.54
C PRO A 87 1.78 18.74 -13.97
N GLN A 88 2.08 17.58 -13.40
CA GLN A 88 1.10 16.71 -12.75
C GLN A 88 0.61 17.32 -11.43
N ALA A 89 1.51 17.87 -10.62
CA ALA A 89 1.16 18.56 -9.38
C ALA A 89 0.30 19.81 -9.61
N GLU A 90 0.53 20.52 -10.72
CA GLU A 90 -0.27 21.70 -11.10
C GLU A 90 -1.68 21.34 -11.57
N ALA A 91 -1.84 20.22 -12.28
CA ALA A 91 -3.15 19.81 -12.81
C ALA A 91 -4.02 19.07 -11.79
N LEU A 92 -3.40 18.41 -10.82
CA LEU A 92 -4.08 17.50 -9.89
C LEU A 92 -5.22 18.16 -9.08
N PRO A 93 -5.05 19.34 -8.46
CA PRO A 93 -6.12 19.95 -7.67
C PRO A 93 -7.39 20.21 -8.50
N ASP A 94 -7.26 20.62 -9.75
CA ASP A 94 -8.40 20.88 -10.63
C ASP A 94 -9.11 19.60 -11.06
N LEU A 95 -8.35 18.55 -11.40
CA LEU A 95 -8.91 17.22 -11.69
C LEU A 95 -9.70 16.67 -10.48
N VAL A 96 -9.16 16.82 -9.28
CA VAL A 96 -9.81 16.36 -8.05
C VAL A 96 -11.12 17.16 -7.80
N ARG A 97 -11.10 18.47 -8.03
CA ARG A 97 -12.34 19.31 -7.98
C ARG A 97 -13.39 18.87 -8.99
N LEU A 98 -12.96 18.55 -10.22
CA LEU A 98 -13.85 18.05 -11.26
C LEU A 98 -14.47 16.70 -10.93
N MET A 99 -13.79 15.87 -10.12
CA MET A 99 -14.33 14.63 -9.57
C MET A 99 -15.33 14.83 -8.41
N GLY A 100 -15.60 16.10 -8.07
CA GLY A 100 -16.57 16.48 -7.03
C GLY A 100 -16.02 16.49 -5.61
N TRP A 101 -14.68 16.39 -5.42
CA TRP A 101 -14.06 16.52 -4.11
C TRP A 101 -13.83 18.01 -3.76
N PRO A 102 -14.21 18.47 -2.57
CA PRO A 102 -13.70 19.72 -2.04
C PRO A 102 -12.18 19.70 -1.94
N VAL A 103 -11.52 20.75 -2.44
CA VAL A 103 -10.06 20.86 -2.46
C VAL A 103 -9.64 22.16 -1.80
N LEU A 104 -8.78 22.06 -0.78
CA LEU A 104 -8.18 23.19 -0.09
C LEU A 104 -6.69 23.32 -0.41
N VAL A 105 -6.27 24.55 -0.63
CA VAL A 105 -4.86 24.94 -0.83
C VAL A 105 -4.67 26.28 -0.15
N ILE A 106 -4.17 26.29 1.07
CA ILE A 106 -4.12 27.48 1.93
C ILE A 106 -2.71 28.05 1.96
N PRO A 107 -2.50 29.31 1.57
CA PRO A 107 -1.17 29.91 1.60
C PRO A 107 -0.60 30.03 3.02
N GLN A 108 0.72 30.03 3.13
CA GLN A 108 1.51 30.27 4.35
C GLN A 108 1.38 29.20 5.45
N VAL A 109 0.62 28.14 5.23
CA VAL A 109 0.53 26.96 6.11
C VAL A 109 0.77 25.69 5.30
N GLU A 110 0.98 24.56 5.98
CA GLU A 110 1.11 23.25 5.34
C GLU A 110 -0.24 22.54 5.29
N ALA A 111 -0.37 21.55 4.40
CA ALA A 111 -1.57 20.72 4.32
C ALA A 111 -1.94 20.11 5.67
N ASP A 112 -0.93 19.73 6.45
CA ASP A 112 -1.04 19.15 7.79
C ASP A 112 -1.80 20.08 8.76
N ASP A 113 -1.48 21.40 8.71
CA ASP A 113 -2.11 22.41 9.57
C ASP A 113 -3.61 22.59 9.20
N VAL A 114 -3.90 22.54 7.91
CA VAL A 114 -5.30 22.62 7.42
C VAL A 114 -6.07 21.36 7.82
N ILE A 115 -5.48 20.18 7.65
CA ILE A 115 -6.07 18.90 8.06
C ILE A 115 -6.28 18.87 9.58
N GLY A 116 -5.29 19.31 10.36
CA GLY A 116 -5.40 19.43 11.82
C GLY A 116 -6.54 20.35 12.26
N THR A 117 -6.67 21.49 11.59
CA THR A 117 -7.76 22.45 11.86
C THR A 117 -9.14 21.87 11.53
N LEU A 118 -9.30 21.24 10.36
CA LEU A 118 -10.55 20.59 9.97
C LEU A 118 -10.92 19.44 10.92
N ALA A 119 -9.92 18.64 11.35
CA ALA A 119 -10.13 17.57 12.30
C ALA A 119 -10.59 18.10 13.67
N ALA A 120 -10.01 19.23 14.15
CA ALA A 120 -10.43 19.88 15.37
C ALA A 120 -11.87 20.41 15.27
N MET A 121 -12.18 21.16 14.21
CA MET A 121 -13.53 21.69 13.95
C MET A 121 -14.60 20.58 13.90
N ALA A 122 -14.31 19.49 13.18
CA ALA A 122 -15.22 18.35 13.09
C ALA A 122 -15.38 17.62 14.44
N GLY A 123 -14.28 17.49 15.20
CA GLY A 123 -14.30 16.94 16.56
C GLY A 123 -15.15 17.73 17.52
N GLU A 124 -15.07 19.07 17.48
CA GLU A 124 -15.91 19.99 18.27
C GLU A 124 -17.38 19.89 17.86
N ALA A 125 -17.67 19.72 16.58
CA ALA A 125 -19.02 19.44 16.07
C ALA A 125 -19.55 18.04 16.42
N GLY A 126 -18.71 17.19 17.05
CA GLY A 126 -19.07 15.85 17.49
C GLY A 126 -18.99 14.80 16.38
N TRP A 127 -18.38 15.10 15.24
CA TRP A 127 -18.22 14.21 14.11
C TRP A 127 -17.05 13.21 14.30
N ASN A 128 -17.06 12.12 13.53
CA ASN A 128 -15.89 11.26 13.38
C ASN A 128 -15.03 11.79 12.23
N VAL A 129 -13.73 11.58 12.33
CA VAL A 129 -12.76 12.02 11.31
C VAL A 129 -11.85 10.86 10.93
N VAL A 130 -11.72 10.60 9.64
CA VAL A 130 -10.75 9.68 9.07
C VAL A 130 -9.75 10.51 8.27
N VAL A 131 -8.48 10.48 8.64
CA VAL A 131 -7.41 11.18 7.92
C VAL A 131 -6.60 10.16 7.13
N SER A 132 -6.63 10.25 5.81
CA SER A 132 -5.85 9.38 4.94
C SER A 132 -4.54 10.03 4.56
N THR A 133 -3.45 9.53 5.16
CA THR A 133 -2.09 10.02 4.98
C THR A 133 -1.06 8.91 5.21
N GLY A 134 0.15 9.11 4.72
CA GLY A 134 1.32 8.30 5.07
C GLY A 134 2.25 9.00 6.05
N ASP A 135 1.92 10.22 6.46
CA ASP A 135 2.79 11.02 7.34
C ASP A 135 2.63 10.59 8.80
N LYS A 136 3.77 10.25 9.42
CA LYS A 136 3.85 9.85 10.84
C LYS A 136 3.49 11.00 11.80
N ASP A 137 3.71 12.24 11.37
CA ASP A 137 3.55 13.42 12.21
C ASP A 137 2.06 13.69 12.49
N MET A 138 1.17 13.26 11.57
CA MET A 138 -0.28 13.28 11.76
C MET A 138 -0.78 12.43 12.94
N ALA A 139 0.05 11.49 13.46
CA ALA A 139 -0.32 10.68 14.62
C ALA A 139 -0.63 11.51 15.88
N GLN A 140 -0.14 12.76 15.95
CA GLN A 140 -0.49 13.70 17.02
C GLN A 140 -1.96 14.15 17.01
N LEU A 141 -2.67 13.98 15.89
CA LEU A 141 -4.08 14.33 15.75
C LEU A 141 -5.05 13.25 16.25
N VAL A 142 -4.55 12.03 16.42
CA VAL A 142 -5.35 10.86 16.80
C VAL A 142 -5.97 11.05 18.19
N ASN A 143 -7.26 10.77 18.27
CA ASN A 143 -8.02 10.79 19.53
C ASN A 143 -9.26 9.88 19.40
N GLU A 144 -10.22 9.95 20.32
CA GLU A 144 -11.44 9.12 20.30
C GLU A 144 -12.33 9.32 19.05
N ARG A 145 -12.08 10.37 18.26
CA ARG A 145 -12.86 10.72 17.05
C ARG A 145 -12.04 10.78 15.79
N VAL A 146 -10.72 10.91 15.90
CA VAL A 146 -9.79 11.03 14.77
C VAL A 146 -8.98 9.76 14.64
N THR A 147 -9.07 9.12 13.49
CA THR A 147 -8.31 7.91 13.13
C THR A 147 -7.51 8.18 11.87
N LEU A 148 -6.27 7.70 11.82
CA LEU A 148 -5.47 7.77 10.58
C LEU A 148 -5.59 6.45 9.82
N VAL A 149 -5.57 6.55 8.49
CA VAL A 149 -5.55 5.38 7.61
C VAL A 149 -4.46 5.55 6.56
N ASN A 150 -3.71 4.49 6.33
CA ASN A 150 -2.74 4.43 5.25
C ASN A 150 -3.21 3.40 4.21
N THR A 151 -3.80 3.90 3.12
CA THR A 151 -4.42 3.07 2.08
C THR A 151 -3.45 2.16 1.31
N MET A 152 -2.13 2.35 1.43
CA MET A 152 -1.14 1.48 0.78
C MET A 152 -0.73 0.29 1.64
N SER A 153 -0.61 0.50 2.95
CA SER A 153 -0.27 -0.58 3.89
C SER A 153 -1.49 -1.24 4.50
N GLY A 154 -2.70 -0.69 4.29
CA GLY A 154 -3.91 -1.11 5.00
C GLY A 154 -3.92 -0.75 6.50
N GLU A 155 -2.91 -0.03 6.96
CA GLU A 155 -2.72 0.29 8.37
C GLU A 155 -3.74 1.34 8.84
N THR A 156 -4.37 1.06 9.97
CA THR A 156 -5.26 2.00 10.67
C THR A 156 -4.64 2.32 12.04
N LEU A 157 -4.52 3.60 12.36
CA LEU A 157 -3.98 4.09 13.63
C LEU A 157 -5.07 4.82 14.40
N ASP A 158 -5.61 4.15 15.40
CA ASP A 158 -6.34 4.73 16.52
C ASP A 158 -5.38 4.98 17.70
N ILE A 159 -5.89 5.28 18.89
CA ILE A 159 -5.07 5.57 20.08
C ILE A 159 -4.13 4.39 20.42
N GLU A 160 -4.63 3.16 20.37
CA GLU A 160 -3.81 1.99 20.67
C GLU A 160 -2.82 1.68 19.54
N GLY A 161 -3.23 1.81 18.27
CA GLY A 161 -2.35 1.66 17.12
C GLY A 161 -1.18 2.66 17.11
N VAL A 162 -1.41 3.91 17.52
CA VAL A 162 -0.32 4.89 17.73
C VAL A 162 0.64 4.42 18.81
N LYS A 163 0.12 3.93 19.94
CA LYS A 163 0.93 3.45 21.05
C LYS A 163 1.73 2.18 20.68
N GLU A 164 1.13 1.27 19.95
CA GLU A 164 1.83 0.07 19.46
C GLU A 164 2.95 0.43 18.49
N LYS A 165 2.69 1.36 17.58
CA LYS A 165 3.64 1.74 16.52
C LYS A 165 4.79 2.60 17.04
N PHE A 166 4.51 3.62 17.85
CA PHE A 166 5.49 4.62 18.28
C PHE A 166 5.99 4.41 19.73
N GLY A 167 5.31 3.60 20.52
CA GLY A 167 5.61 3.39 21.94
C GLY A 167 5.17 4.56 22.84
N VAL A 168 4.44 5.54 22.31
CA VAL A 168 3.93 6.72 23.04
C VAL A 168 2.47 6.97 22.68
N ARG A 169 1.74 7.69 23.54
CA ARG A 169 0.35 8.09 23.26
C ARG A 169 0.29 9.21 22.20
N PRO A 170 -0.86 9.40 21.52
CA PRO A 170 -1.03 10.49 20.54
C PRO A 170 -0.66 11.87 21.09
N ASP A 171 -1.02 12.19 22.32
CA ASP A 171 -0.71 13.45 22.99
C ASP A 171 0.79 13.66 23.26
N GLN A 172 1.60 12.61 23.21
CA GLN A 172 3.05 12.63 23.36
C GLN A 172 3.82 12.59 22.02
N ILE A 173 3.15 12.47 20.88
CA ILE A 173 3.81 12.40 19.57
C ILE A 173 4.63 13.68 19.30
N ARG A 174 4.14 14.86 19.65
CA ARG A 174 4.89 16.11 19.50
C ARG A 174 6.19 16.10 20.31
N ASP A 175 6.10 15.66 21.56
CA ASP A 175 7.27 15.54 22.44
C ASP A 175 8.28 14.54 21.88
N TYR A 176 7.78 13.40 21.39
CA TYR A 176 8.57 12.34 20.78
C TYR A 176 9.32 12.84 19.53
N LEU A 177 8.64 13.56 18.64
CA LEU A 177 9.22 14.13 17.43
C LEU A 177 10.24 15.22 17.76
N ALA A 178 9.94 16.11 18.71
CA ALA A 178 10.85 17.16 19.13
C ALA A 178 12.15 16.61 19.73
N LEU A 179 12.08 15.51 20.52
CA LEU A 179 13.25 14.85 21.08
C LEU A 179 14.12 14.21 20.00
N MET A 180 13.51 13.56 19.01
CA MET A 180 14.24 12.87 17.95
C MET A 180 14.75 13.81 16.86
N GLY A 181 14.03 14.90 16.62
CA GLY A 181 14.18 15.73 15.43
C GLY A 181 13.70 15.02 14.16
N ASP A 182 13.71 15.74 13.07
CA ASP A 182 13.44 15.18 11.73
C ASP A 182 14.50 15.63 10.72
N LYS A 183 15.22 14.67 10.16
CA LYS A 183 16.28 14.94 9.17
C LYS A 183 15.72 15.34 7.81
N VAL A 184 14.52 14.87 7.47
CA VAL A 184 13.88 15.18 6.17
C VAL A 184 13.41 16.62 6.16
N ASP A 185 12.87 17.08 7.29
CA ASP A 185 12.37 18.44 7.46
C ASP A 185 13.41 19.38 8.10
N ASN A 186 14.61 18.85 8.34
CA ASN A 186 15.69 19.57 9.00
C ASN A 186 15.31 20.14 10.37
N VAL A 187 14.43 19.41 11.09
CA VAL A 187 14.06 19.78 12.46
C VAL A 187 15.14 19.30 13.41
N PRO A 188 15.77 20.19 14.20
CA PRO A 188 16.78 19.80 15.16
C PRO A 188 16.18 18.94 16.28
N GLY A 189 16.92 17.94 16.73
CA GLY A 189 16.57 17.09 17.86
C GLY A 189 17.75 16.89 18.79
N VAL A 190 17.61 15.98 19.77
CA VAL A 190 18.72 15.60 20.64
C VAL A 190 19.63 14.63 19.90
N GLU A 191 20.91 14.96 19.77
CA GLU A 191 21.91 14.12 19.09
C GLU A 191 21.94 12.70 19.71
N LYS A 192 21.83 11.68 18.86
CA LYS A 192 21.77 10.26 19.24
C LYS A 192 20.54 9.84 20.06
N CYS A 193 19.52 10.69 20.13
CA CYS A 193 18.21 10.30 20.63
C CYS A 193 17.44 9.61 19.49
N GLY A 194 17.25 8.33 19.62
CA GLY A 194 16.40 7.54 18.72
C GLY A 194 15.09 7.16 19.41
N PRO A 195 14.20 6.43 18.70
CA PRO A 195 12.86 6.03 19.17
C PRO A 195 12.87 5.46 20.61
N LYS A 196 13.73 4.48 20.86
CA LYS A 196 13.83 3.83 22.18
C LYS A 196 14.21 4.78 23.31
N THR A 197 15.04 5.78 23.01
CA THR A 197 15.49 6.75 24.02
C THR A 197 14.36 7.76 24.28
N ALA A 198 13.72 8.27 23.25
CA ALA A 198 12.60 9.19 23.39
C ALA A 198 11.44 8.56 24.16
N VAL A 199 11.03 7.33 23.80
CA VAL A 199 9.99 6.56 24.52
C VAL A 199 10.37 6.42 26.00
N LYS A 200 11.58 5.94 26.31
CA LYS A 200 12.04 5.76 27.71
C LYS A 200 11.98 7.06 28.51
N TRP A 201 12.36 8.19 27.93
CA TRP A 201 12.31 9.47 28.61
C TRP A 201 10.87 9.93 28.83
N LEU A 202 10.01 9.79 27.83
CA LEU A 202 8.59 10.15 27.94
C LEU A 202 7.83 9.24 28.93
N GLU A 203 8.18 7.98 29.01
CA GLU A 203 7.66 7.08 30.05
C GLU A 203 8.10 7.52 31.45
N SER A 204 9.36 7.97 31.61
CA SER A 204 9.91 8.35 32.93
C SER A 204 9.47 9.73 33.37
N TYR A 205 9.34 10.69 32.47
CA TYR A 205 9.15 12.11 32.77
C TYR A 205 7.84 12.70 32.22
N GLY A 206 7.06 11.91 31.51
CA GLY A 206 5.70 12.24 31.05
C GLY A 206 5.61 13.11 29.78
N SER A 207 6.46 14.14 29.67
CA SER A 207 6.44 15.12 28.57
C SER A 207 7.83 15.66 28.24
N LEU A 208 7.97 16.36 27.11
CA LEU A 208 9.20 17.09 26.76
C LEU A 208 9.60 18.07 27.88
N ALA A 209 8.65 18.81 28.44
CA ALA A 209 8.91 19.72 29.55
C ALA A 209 9.49 18.99 30.77
N GLY A 210 8.91 17.82 31.13
CA GLY A 210 9.42 16.98 32.20
C GLY A 210 10.82 16.44 31.90
N VAL A 211 11.11 16.04 30.68
CA VAL A 211 12.46 15.61 30.25
C VAL A 211 13.46 16.76 30.35
N MET A 212 13.08 17.97 29.94
CA MET A 212 13.94 19.16 30.04
C MET A 212 14.24 19.55 31.50
N GLU A 213 13.25 19.51 32.37
CA GLU A 213 13.39 19.82 33.80
C GLU A 213 14.37 18.86 34.50
N HIS A 214 14.34 17.57 34.13
CA HIS A 214 15.18 16.53 34.72
C HIS A 214 16.44 16.22 33.89
N ALA A 215 16.80 17.07 32.91
CA ALA A 215 17.92 16.82 32.00
C ALA A 215 19.27 16.62 32.72
N ALA A 216 19.47 17.27 33.88
CA ALA A 216 20.67 17.11 34.69
C ALA A 216 20.80 15.73 35.36
N GLU A 217 19.71 15.02 35.53
CA GLU A 217 19.66 13.68 36.15
C GLU A 217 19.97 12.57 35.14
N ILE A 218 19.81 12.86 33.83
CA ILE A 218 20.04 11.91 32.76
C ILE A 218 21.53 11.80 32.46
N LYS A 219 22.11 10.65 32.82
CA LYS A 219 23.54 10.38 32.73
C LYS A 219 23.97 9.84 31.36
N GLY A 220 25.29 9.94 31.10
CA GLY A 220 25.92 9.39 29.89
C GLY A 220 25.87 10.33 28.71
N LYS A 221 26.40 9.87 27.57
CA LYS A 221 26.60 10.73 26.39
C LYS A 221 25.30 11.33 25.83
N VAL A 222 24.21 10.59 25.88
CA VAL A 222 22.90 11.08 25.41
C VAL A 222 22.32 12.12 26.37
N GLY A 223 22.60 12.01 27.69
CA GLY A 223 22.25 13.04 28.68
C GLY A 223 23.01 14.34 28.45
N GLU A 224 24.33 14.27 28.16
CA GLU A 224 25.13 15.44 27.78
C GLU A 224 24.56 16.09 26.51
N ASN A 225 24.19 15.30 25.49
CA ASN A 225 23.59 15.79 24.25
C ASN A 225 22.22 16.44 24.51
N LEU A 226 21.40 15.89 25.42
CA LEU A 226 20.15 16.51 25.86
C LEU A 226 20.38 17.89 26.48
N GLN A 227 21.33 17.99 27.42
CA GLN A 227 21.66 19.27 28.04
C GLN A 227 22.13 20.31 27.02
N ALA A 228 22.92 19.90 26.03
CA ALA A 228 23.33 20.76 24.92
C ALA A 228 22.17 21.19 24.01
N ALA A 229 21.15 20.33 23.88
CA ALA A 229 19.97 20.57 23.04
C ALA A 229 18.88 21.43 23.70
N LEU A 230 18.90 21.60 25.03
CA LEU A 230 17.86 22.31 25.78
C LEU A 230 17.45 23.67 25.17
N PRO A 231 18.36 24.53 24.69
CA PRO A 231 17.97 25.82 24.12
C PRO A 231 17.16 25.73 22.82
N GLN A 232 17.31 24.62 22.06
CA GLN A 232 16.65 24.44 20.75
C GLN A 232 15.37 23.61 20.81
N LEU A 233 15.16 22.81 21.86
CA LEU A 233 14.01 21.92 21.97
C LEU A 233 12.64 22.63 21.91
N PRO A 234 12.44 23.85 22.46
CA PRO A 234 11.20 24.59 22.26
C PRO A 234 10.92 24.88 20.79
N LEU A 235 11.94 25.31 20.04
CA LEU A 235 11.81 25.52 18.60
C LEU A 235 11.46 24.21 17.87
N SER A 236 12.13 23.12 18.23
CA SER A 236 11.84 21.80 17.64
C SER A 236 10.39 21.38 17.89
N TYR A 237 9.89 21.59 19.10
CA TYR A 237 8.51 21.32 19.46
C TYR A 237 7.51 22.15 18.64
N ASP A 238 7.78 23.45 18.48
CA ASP A 238 6.93 24.31 17.68
C ASP A 238 6.94 23.93 16.20
N LEU A 239 8.09 23.54 15.65
CA LEU A 239 8.23 23.11 14.25
C LEU A 239 7.46 21.84 13.92
N VAL A 240 7.42 20.86 14.86
CA VAL A 240 6.67 19.59 14.65
C VAL A 240 5.21 19.69 15.04
N THR A 241 4.78 20.78 15.66
CA THR A 241 3.40 20.97 16.07
C THR A 241 2.51 21.33 14.88
N ILE A 242 1.49 20.51 14.64
CA ILE A 242 0.45 20.80 13.66
C ILE A 242 -0.51 21.83 14.25
N LYS A 243 -0.74 22.93 13.53
CA LYS A 243 -1.77 23.92 13.91
C LYS A 243 -3.16 23.36 13.75
N THR A 244 -4.04 23.76 14.66
CA THR A 244 -5.45 23.37 14.65
C THR A 244 -6.39 24.58 14.68
N ASP A 245 -5.85 25.76 14.37
CA ASP A 245 -6.52 27.07 14.46
C ASP A 245 -6.27 27.94 13.21
N VAL A 246 -6.04 27.33 12.06
CA VAL A 246 -5.88 28.04 10.77
C VAL A 246 -7.21 28.72 10.43
N ASP A 247 -7.15 29.99 10.03
CA ASP A 247 -8.35 30.69 9.54
C ASP A 247 -8.78 30.11 8.17
N LEU A 248 -9.93 29.45 8.14
CA LEU A 248 -10.55 28.83 6.97
C LEU A 248 -11.91 29.48 6.60
N HIS A 249 -12.25 30.64 7.16
CA HIS A 249 -13.55 31.25 6.94
C HIS A 249 -13.84 31.60 5.48
N THR A 250 -12.81 31.90 4.70
CA THR A 250 -12.97 32.23 3.28
C THR A 250 -13.31 30.97 2.46
N GLU A 251 -12.67 29.86 2.76
CA GLU A 251 -12.82 28.58 2.06
C GLU A 251 -14.05 27.81 2.52
N LEU A 252 -14.46 28.01 3.76
CA LEU A 252 -15.58 27.35 4.41
C LEU A 252 -16.74 28.35 4.72
N SER A 253 -17.27 28.99 3.67
CA SER A 253 -18.33 29.99 3.83
C SER A 253 -19.57 29.48 4.56
N ASP A 254 -19.88 28.18 4.43
CA ASP A 254 -20.99 27.50 5.11
C ASP A 254 -20.47 26.53 6.22
N GLY A 255 -19.30 26.84 6.78
CA GLY A 255 -18.65 25.98 7.76
C GLY A 255 -18.33 24.59 7.17
N LEU A 256 -18.47 23.54 7.98
CA LEU A 256 -18.19 22.16 7.56
C LEU A 256 -19.13 21.65 6.45
N GLU A 257 -20.29 22.26 6.23
CA GLU A 257 -21.18 21.93 5.10
C GLU A 257 -20.52 22.20 3.73
N SER A 258 -19.58 23.15 3.65
CA SER A 258 -18.77 23.41 2.45
C SER A 258 -17.94 22.18 2.01
N LEU A 259 -17.76 21.22 2.90
CA LEU A 259 -17.02 19.97 2.64
C LEU A 259 -17.91 18.84 2.10
N ARG A 260 -19.17 19.14 1.79
CA ARG A 260 -20.05 18.17 1.15
C ARG A 260 -19.59 17.93 -0.30
N ARG A 261 -19.49 16.68 -0.66
CA ARG A 261 -19.09 16.28 -2.01
C ARG A 261 -20.15 16.71 -3.04
N THR A 262 -19.69 17.16 -4.20
CA THR A 262 -20.54 17.51 -5.33
C THR A 262 -20.52 16.44 -6.41
N SER A 263 -21.46 16.48 -7.34
CA SER A 263 -21.46 15.58 -8.51
C SER A 263 -20.24 15.84 -9.40
N PRO A 264 -19.59 14.79 -9.97
CA PRO A 264 -18.51 14.96 -10.91
C PRO A 264 -18.93 15.74 -12.17
N LYS A 265 -18.03 16.58 -12.68
CA LYS A 265 -18.24 17.36 -13.90
C LYS A 265 -17.79 16.57 -15.13
N TRP A 266 -18.57 15.57 -15.52
CA TRP A 266 -18.21 14.55 -16.51
C TRP A 266 -17.76 15.12 -17.85
N SER A 267 -18.38 16.19 -18.36
CA SER A 267 -18.00 16.84 -19.62
C SER A 267 -16.60 17.44 -19.59
N GLN A 268 -16.19 18.04 -18.46
CA GLN A 268 -14.85 18.59 -18.28
C GLN A 268 -13.85 17.49 -18.03
N LEU A 269 -14.20 16.48 -17.20
CA LEU A 269 -13.38 15.31 -16.97
C LEU A 269 -13.08 14.55 -18.26
N ALA A 270 -14.03 14.41 -19.20
CA ALA A 270 -13.79 13.76 -20.48
C ALA A 270 -12.69 14.48 -21.30
N VAL A 271 -12.67 15.81 -21.29
CA VAL A 271 -11.62 16.60 -21.95
C VAL A 271 -10.25 16.34 -21.32
N ASP A 272 -10.18 16.37 -19.99
CA ASP A 272 -8.94 16.17 -19.27
C ASP A 272 -8.46 14.70 -19.36
N PHE A 273 -9.35 13.72 -19.23
CA PHE A 273 -8.99 12.30 -19.40
C PHE A 273 -8.48 12.00 -20.80
N LYS A 274 -9.02 12.65 -21.84
CA LYS A 274 -8.50 12.56 -23.20
C LYS A 274 -7.10 13.18 -23.31
N ARG A 275 -6.90 14.37 -22.74
CA ARG A 275 -5.60 15.06 -22.70
C ARG A 275 -4.54 14.21 -22.01
N TRP A 276 -4.86 13.65 -20.82
CA TRP A 276 -3.94 12.87 -20.01
C TRP A 276 -3.83 11.39 -20.43
N GLY A 277 -4.56 10.95 -21.47
CA GLY A 277 -4.50 9.59 -22.00
C GLY A 277 -5.20 8.53 -21.15
N PHE A 278 -6.11 8.90 -20.27
CA PHE A 278 -6.84 7.99 -19.38
C PHE A 278 -8.04 7.35 -20.09
N ARG A 279 -7.76 6.41 -21.02
CA ARG A 279 -8.73 5.87 -21.97
C ARG A 279 -9.96 5.21 -21.31
N THR A 280 -9.76 4.46 -20.23
CA THR A 280 -10.85 3.78 -19.50
C THR A 280 -11.77 4.80 -18.85
N TRP A 281 -11.20 5.78 -18.17
CA TRP A 281 -11.98 6.84 -17.50
C TRP A 281 -12.63 7.81 -18.47
N LEU A 282 -12.03 8.00 -19.66
CA LEU A 282 -12.67 8.76 -20.73
C LEU A 282 -13.96 8.06 -21.20
N LYS A 283 -13.93 6.76 -21.46
CA LYS A 283 -15.12 5.98 -21.82
C LYS A 283 -16.20 6.04 -20.73
N GLU A 284 -15.81 5.94 -19.47
CA GLU A 284 -16.73 6.09 -18.33
C GLU A 284 -17.37 7.48 -18.33
N ALA A 285 -16.56 8.56 -18.49
CA ALA A 285 -17.08 9.93 -18.52
C ALA A 285 -18.04 10.15 -19.69
N GLU A 286 -17.71 9.62 -20.88
CA GLU A 286 -18.58 9.68 -22.06
C GLU A 286 -19.92 8.94 -21.83
N SER A 287 -19.90 7.75 -21.21
CA SER A 287 -21.11 6.99 -20.85
C SER A 287 -22.00 7.80 -19.90
N ARG A 288 -21.40 8.37 -18.84
CA ARG A 288 -22.13 9.18 -17.85
C ARG A 288 -22.73 10.45 -18.44
N MET A 289 -22.08 11.03 -19.45
CA MET A 289 -22.66 12.19 -20.17
C MET A 289 -23.89 11.80 -20.99
N HIS A 290 -23.91 10.63 -21.60
CA HIS A 290 -25.08 10.13 -22.33
C HIS A 290 -26.25 9.80 -21.40
N GLU A 291 -25.98 9.13 -20.28
CA GLU A 291 -26.99 8.84 -19.25
C GLU A 291 -27.64 10.12 -18.69
N ALA A 292 -26.86 11.20 -18.50
CA ALA A 292 -27.37 12.49 -18.05
C ALA A 292 -28.20 13.21 -19.14
N ALA A 293 -27.90 12.99 -20.41
CA ALA A 293 -28.64 13.58 -21.54
C ALA A 293 -29.98 12.87 -21.78
N ASP A 294 -30.05 11.55 -21.55
CA ASP A 294 -31.28 10.75 -21.68
C ASP A 294 -32.16 10.83 -20.42
N GLY A 295 -31.61 11.22 -19.26
CA GLY A 295 -32.28 11.25 -17.95
C GLY A 295 -33.12 12.49 -17.66
N ASP A 296 -33.14 13.51 -18.53
CA ASP A 296 -33.85 14.77 -18.29
C ASP A 296 -35.39 14.66 -18.46
N LEU A 297 -35.93 13.46 -18.66
CA LEU A 297 -37.39 13.20 -18.77
C LEU A 297 -38.03 12.59 -17.52
N PHE A 298 -37.28 12.09 -16.54
CA PHE A 298 -37.82 11.59 -15.27
C PHE A 298 -36.82 11.81 -14.11
N GLY A 299 -37.10 12.82 -13.29
CA GLY A 299 -36.30 13.08 -12.10
C GLY A 299 -36.34 11.92 -11.10
N SER A 300 -35.19 11.43 -10.74
CA SER A 300 -34.94 10.85 -9.42
C SER A 300 -33.42 10.71 -9.19
N ASP A 301 -32.95 11.29 -8.10
CA ASP A 301 -31.55 11.31 -7.62
C ASP A 301 -31.04 9.94 -7.08
N THR A 302 -31.67 8.82 -7.42
CA THR A 302 -31.37 7.49 -6.87
C THR A 302 -30.56 6.55 -7.79
N ILE A 303 -30.14 7.01 -8.98
CA ILE A 303 -29.48 6.14 -9.97
C ILE A 303 -27.96 6.00 -9.71
N GLY A 304 -27.35 6.91 -8.94
CA GLY A 304 -25.93 6.86 -8.61
C GLY A 304 -25.53 5.69 -7.70
N GLU A 305 -26.41 5.31 -6.80
CA GLU A 305 -26.21 4.16 -5.89
C GLU A 305 -26.41 2.80 -6.61
N GLN A 306 -27.35 2.74 -7.57
CA GLN A 306 -27.67 1.49 -8.26
C GLN A 306 -26.57 1.05 -9.23
N ALA A 307 -25.88 1.97 -9.89
CA ALA A 307 -24.78 1.64 -10.81
C ALA A 307 -23.45 1.32 -10.05
N ALA A 308 -23.26 1.87 -8.87
CA ALA A 308 -22.21 1.42 -7.96
C ALA A 308 -22.55 0.01 -7.42
N LEU A 309 -23.83 -0.23 -7.05
CA LEU A 309 -24.33 -1.55 -6.66
C LEU A 309 -24.28 -2.56 -7.82
N ASP A 310 -24.56 -2.14 -9.06
CA ASP A 310 -24.53 -3.05 -10.21
C ASP A 310 -23.09 -3.38 -10.66
N MET A 311 -22.10 -2.50 -10.41
CA MET A 311 -20.69 -2.86 -10.52
C MET A 311 -20.21 -3.72 -9.33
N GLU A 312 -20.68 -3.46 -8.12
CA GLU A 312 -20.46 -4.34 -6.97
C GLU A 312 -21.17 -5.70 -7.17
N THR A 313 -22.42 -5.73 -7.64
CA THR A 313 -23.12 -6.98 -7.98
C THR A 313 -22.55 -7.69 -9.20
N SER A 314 -21.90 -6.98 -10.15
CA SER A 314 -21.16 -7.63 -11.23
C SER A 314 -19.82 -8.15 -10.75
N SER A 315 -19.13 -7.46 -9.86
CA SER A 315 -17.92 -7.96 -9.18
C SER A 315 -18.24 -8.99 -8.10
N GLU A 316 -19.40 -8.90 -7.42
CA GLU A 316 -19.87 -9.95 -6.51
C GLU A 316 -20.39 -11.20 -7.25
N LYS A 317 -20.96 -11.05 -8.46
CA LYS A 317 -21.31 -12.22 -9.30
C LYS A 317 -20.07 -12.88 -9.92
N ILE A 318 -18.97 -12.17 -10.05
CA ILE A 318 -17.65 -12.75 -10.39
C ILE A 318 -16.96 -13.30 -9.13
N ARG A 319 -17.35 -12.82 -7.95
CA ARG A 319 -16.96 -13.33 -6.61
C ARG A 319 -17.82 -14.50 -6.10
N GLU A 320 -18.52 -15.25 -6.93
CA GLU A 320 -18.79 -16.62 -6.57
C GLU A 320 -17.42 -17.29 -6.51
N HIS A 321 -16.86 -17.38 -5.30
CA HIS A 321 -15.64 -18.14 -5.03
C HIS A 321 -15.80 -19.50 -5.70
N ALA A 322 -14.84 -19.85 -6.55
CA ALA A 322 -14.79 -21.22 -7.03
C ALA A 322 -14.86 -22.10 -5.77
N PRO A 323 -15.80 -23.03 -5.70
CA PRO A 323 -15.97 -23.84 -4.49
C PRO A 323 -14.60 -24.44 -4.15
N ALA A 324 -14.15 -24.23 -2.91
CA ALA A 324 -12.92 -24.85 -2.44
C ALA A 324 -13.03 -26.35 -2.69
N PRO A 325 -11.96 -27.01 -3.18
CA PRO A 325 -12.02 -28.44 -3.45
C PRO A 325 -12.38 -29.17 -2.14
N GLU A 326 -13.38 -30.05 -2.19
CA GLU A 326 -13.86 -30.82 -1.02
C GLU A 326 -12.76 -31.69 -0.40
N LYS A 327 -11.73 -32.03 -1.17
CA LYS A 327 -10.61 -32.84 -0.75
C LYS A 327 -9.30 -32.33 -1.39
N LEU A 328 -8.28 -32.19 -0.56
CA LEU A 328 -6.92 -31.88 -0.99
C LEU A 328 -6.14 -33.22 -1.12
N ASP A 329 -5.50 -33.43 -2.26
CA ASP A 329 -4.62 -34.56 -2.54
C ASP A 329 -3.24 -34.01 -2.95
N TYR A 330 -2.41 -33.74 -1.93
CA TYR A 330 -1.07 -33.25 -2.09
C TYR A 330 -0.09 -34.35 -1.73
N GLN A 331 0.83 -34.68 -2.64
CA GLN A 331 1.75 -35.79 -2.48
C GLN A 331 3.20 -35.38 -2.72
N ALA A 332 4.10 -35.81 -1.82
CA ALA A 332 5.53 -35.73 -2.06
C ALA A 332 6.00 -36.86 -2.98
N ILE A 333 6.74 -36.53 -4.00
CA ILE A 333 7.36 -37.49 -4.94
C ILE A 333 8.80 -37.75 -4.49
N THR A 334 9.01 -38.80 -3.72
CA THR A 334 10.33 -39.16 -3.13
C THR A 334 10.87 -40.47 -3.66
N THR A 335 10.09 -41.23 -4.45
CA THR A 335 10.51 -42.52 -5.00
C THR A 335 10.44 -42.55 -6.52
N GLU A 336 11.30 -43.37 -7.12
CA GLU A 336 11.34 -43.58 -8.58
C GLU A 336 10.00 -44.05 -9.15
N ALA A 337 9.27 -44.90 -8.45
CA ALA A 337 7.97 -45.38 -8.88
C ALA A 337 6.92 -44.26 -8.96
N GLN A 338 6.89 -43.37 -7.95
CA GLN A 338 6.02 -42.17 -7.95
C GLN A 338 6.39 -41.20 -9.08
N PHE A 339 7.69 -41.00 -9.30
CA PHE A 339 8.19 -40.12 -10.35
C PHE A 339 7.87 -40.65 -11.76
N ALA A 340 8.02 -41.95 -11.99
CA ALA A 340 7.61 -42.57 -13.24
C ALA A 340 6.10 -42.42 -13.51
N ALA A 341 5.26 -42.59 -12.50
CA ALA A 341 3.80 -42.35 -12.61
C ALA A 341 3.47 -40.87 -12.91
N LEU A 342 4.21 -39.93 -12.30
CA LEU A 342 4.06 -38.50 -12.59
C LEU A 342 4.40 -38.18 -14.05
N LEU A 343 5.51 -38.71 -14.60
CA LEU A 343 5.89 -38.49 -15.99
C LEU A 343 4.84 -39.05 -16.98
N ASP A 344 4.26 -40.21 -16.68
CA ASP A 344 3.16 -40.77 -17.47
C ASP A 344 1.93 -39.86 -17.43
N LYS A 345 1.60 -39.27 -16.27
CA LYS A 345 0.52 -38.29 -16.12
C LYS A 345 0.80 -37.00 -16.88
N LEU A 346 2.03 -36.48 -16.81
CA LEU A 346 2.46 -35.28 -17.56
C LEU A 346 2.36 -35.47 -19.07
N SER A 347 2.64 -36.72 -19.59
CA SER A 347 2.54 -37.02 -21.01
C SER A 347 1.11 -36.92 -21.59
N ARG A 348 0.10 -36.97 -20.72
CA ARG A 348 -1.33 -36.91 -21.06
C ARG A 348 -2.01 -35.60 -20.69
N ALA A 349 -1.31 -34.74 -19.96
CA ALA A 349 -1.84 -33.48 -19.51
C ALA A 349 -1.87 -32.42 -20.62
N ASP A 350 -2.93 -31.64 -20.72
CA ASP A 350 -3.03 -30.48 -21.59
C ASP A 350 -2.52 -29.20 -20.93
N THR A 351 -2.74 -29.10 -19.60
CA THR A 351 -2.39 -27.94 -18.80
C THR A 351 -1.92 -28.38 -17.41
N ILE A 352 -0.89 -27.72 -16.90
CA ILE A 352 -0.42 -27.88 -15.52
C ILE A 352 -0.22 -26.53 -14.84
N GLY A 353 -0.42 -26.48 -13.53
CA GLY A 353 0.13 -25.45 -12.65
C GLY A 353 1.57 -25.83 -12.33
N ILE A 354 2.48 -24.85 -12.29
CA ILE A 354 3.87 -25.09 -11.93
C ILE A 354 4.40 -23.94 -11.06
N ASP A 355 5.22 -24.30 -10.08
CA ASP A 355 5.93 -23.40 -9.19
C ASP A 355 7.24 -24.00 -8.72
N THR A 356 8.21 -23.18 -8.30
CA THR A 356 9.52 -23.62 -7.82
C THR A 356 9.85 -23.06 -6.44
N GLU A 357 10.26 -23.95 -5.54
CA GLU A 357 10.84 -23.58 -4.26
C GLU A 357 12.37 -23.50 -4.37
N THR A 358 12.95 -22.45 -3.81
CA THR A 358 14.35 -22.10 -4.05
C THR A 358 15.07 -21.58 -2.81
N THR A 359 16.39 -21.45 -2.91
CA THR A 359 17.24 -20.94 -1.83
C THR A 359 17.32 -19.42 -1.74
N SER A 360 16.81 -18.66 -2.74
CA SER A 360 16.97 -17.21 -2.83
C SER A 360 15.86 -16.56 -3.67
N LEU A 361 15.50 -15.32 -3.36
CA LEU A 361 14.64 -14.50 -4.20
C LEU A 361 15.34 -13.96 -5.46
N ASP A 362 16.68 -14.03 -5.53
CA ASP A 362 17.45 -13.71 -6.74
C ASP A 362 17.44 -14.93 -7.68
N ALA A 363 16.50 -14.92 -8.64
CA ALA A 363 16.30 -16.01 -9.58
C ALA A 363 17.56 -16.42 -10.37
N MET A 364 18.52 -15.49 -10.59
CA MET A 364 19.75 -15.76 -11.33
C MET A 364 20.76 -16.58 -10.54
N ASN A 365 20.69 -16.54 -9.20
CA ASN A 365 21.58 -17.24 -8.29
C ASN A 365 20.86 -18.28 -7.42
N ALA A 366 19.54 -18.42 -7.58
CA ALA A 366 18.74 -19.35 -6.81
C ALA A 366 19.01 -20.80 -7.21
N ALA A 367 19.22 -21.66 -6.21
CA ALA A 367 19.23 -23.11 -6.40
C ALA A 367 17.83 -23.69 -6.13
N LEU A 368 17.43 -24.70 -6.91
CA LEU A 368 16.17 -25.41 -6.71
C LEU A 368 16.21 -26.23 -5.42
N VAL A 369 15.14 -26.11 -4.63
CA VAL A 369 14.86 -26.93 -3.46
C VAL A 369 13.72 -27.91 -3.76
N GLY A 370 12.70 -27.49 -4.50
CA GLY A 370 11.60 -28.32 -4.91
C GLY A 370 10.85 -27.79 -6.11
N ILE A 371 10.01 -28.62 -6.71
CA ILE A 371 9.15 -28.29 -7.85
C ILE A 371 7.74 -28.76 -7.53
N SER A 372 6.78 -27.84 -7.57
CA SER A 372 5.36 -28.12 -7.40
C SER A 372 4.66 -28.21 -8.76
N ILE A 373 3.84 -29.24 -8.95
CA ILE A 373 3.05 -29.45 -10.16
C ILE A 373 1.61 -29.77 -9.78
N ALA A 374 0.67 -28.94 -10.23
CA ALA A 374 -0.76 -29.16 -10.07
C ALA A 374 -1.42 -29.55 -11.40
N PHE A 375 -2.37 -30.47 -11.36
CA PHE A 375 -3.12 -30.94 -12.54
C PHE A 375 -4.54 -30.40 -12.57
N GLN A 376 -5.11 -30.21 -11.41
CA GLN A 376 -6.43 -29.60 -11.20
C GLN A 376 -6.53 -29.03 -9.78
N ALA A 377 -7.59 -28.28 -9.51
CA ALA A 377 -7.83 -27.74 -8.19
C ALA A 377 -7.88 -28.86 -7.13
N GLY A 378 -7.09 -28.72 -6.06
CA GLY A 378 -7.01 -29.70 -4.97
C GLY A 378 -6.11 -30.91 -5.25
N GLU A 379 -5.47 -31.04 -6.41
CA GLU A 379 -4.56 -32.12 -6.75
C GLU A 379 -3.22 -31.59 -7.21
N ALA A 380 -2.19 -31.79 -6.39
CA ALA A 380 -0.83 -31.37 -6.69
C ALA A 380 0.23 -32.34 -6.17
N VAL A 381 1.41 -32.27 -6.73
CA VAL A 381 2.59 -33.01 -6.27
C VAL A 381 3.72 -32.05 -6.00
N TYR A 382 4.54 -32.38 -5.01
CA TYR A 382 5.78 -31.70 -4.69
C TYR A 382 6.96 -32.66 -4.93
N ILE A 383 7.96 -32.22 -5.68
CA ILE A 383 9.17 -33.00 -5.99
C ILE A 383 10.34 -32.35 -5.25
N PRO A 384 10.72 -32.84 -4.06
CA PRO A 384 11.89 -32.36 -3.33
C PRO A 384 13.19 -32.81 -4.04
N VAL A 385 14.10 -31.86 -4.28
CA VAL A 385 15.36 -32.09 -4.98
C VAL A 385 16.58 -31.42 -4.37
N GLY A 386 16.36 -30.51 -3.39
CA GLY A 386 17.40 -29.68 -2.79
C GLY A 386 17.23 -29.42 -1.31
N HIS A 387 16.39 -30.20 -0.60
CA HIS A 387 16.29 -30.08 0.86
C HIS A 387 17.56 -30.58 1.53
N SER A 388 17.90 -30.06 2.70
CA SER A 388 19.02 -30.51 3.49
C SER A 388 18.83 -31.98 3.93
N LEU A 389 19.91 -32.70 4.12
CA LEU A 389 19.87 -34.12 4.54
C LEU A 389 19.16 -34.31 5.89
N THR A 390 19.13 -33.28 6.73
CA THR A 390 18.43 -33.32 8.01
C THR A 390 16.91 -33.17 7.82
N ALA A 391 16.49 -32.36 6.87
CA ALA A 391 15.08 -32.12 6.57
C ALA A 391 14.49 -33.18 5.64
N ALA A 392 15.32 -33.75 4.78
CA ALA A 392 14.91 -34.66 3.71
C ALA A 392 15.97 -35.73 3.41
N PRO A 393 16.09 -36.78 4.23
CA PRO A 393 17.08 -37.85 4.02
C PRO A 393 16.82 -38.67 2.73
N GLU A 394 15.58 -38.74 2.27
CA GLU A 394 15.16 -39.44 1.05
C GLU A 394 14.52 -38.45 0.06
N GLN A 395 15.25 -38.16 -1.00
CA GLN A 395 14.79 -37.33 -2.14
C GLN A 395 15.44 -37.83 -3.43
N LEU A 396 14.82 -37.48 -4.57
CA LEU A 396 15.35 -37.87 -5.88
C LEU A 396 16.56 -36.99 -6.26
N ASP A 397 17.41 -37.52 -7.14
CA ASP A 397 18.54 -36.75 -7.67
C ASP A 397 18.06 -35.61 -8.57
N LEU A 398 18.53 -34.41 -8.29
CA LEU A 398 18.16 -33.18 -9.01
C LEU A 398 18.39 -33.29 -10.52
N GLN A 399 19.55 -33.83 -10.94
CA GLN A 399 19.90 -33.87 -12.36
C GLN A 399 19.06 -34.91 -13.10
N ASP A 400 18.76 -36.06 -12.48
CA ASP A 400 17.87 -37.06 -13.04
C ASP A 400 16.43 -36.51 -13.18
N VAL A 401 15.90 -35.89 -12.14
CA VAL A 401 14.59 -35.27 -12.16
C VAL A 401 14.50 -34.22 -13.27
N LEU A 402 15.42 -33.27 -13.32
CA LEU A 402 15.43 -32.22 -14.34
C LEU A 402 15.61 -32.78 -15.75
N GLY A 403 16.50 -33.77 -15.94
CA GLY A 403 16.71 -34.40 -17.24
C GLY A 403 15.44 -35.04 -17.81
N ARG A 404 14.65 -35.66 -16.95
CA ARG A 404 13.39 -36.32 -17.34
C ARG A 404 12.19 -35.39 -17.40
N LEU A 405 12.15 -34.31 -16.62
CA LEU A 405 11.12 -33.26 -16.73
C LEU A 405 11.35 -32.34 -17.94
N LYS A 406 12.58 -32.14 -18.37
CA LYS A 406 12.95 -31.22 -19.46
C LYS A 406 12.08 -31.38 -20.72
N PRO A 407 11.82 -32.57 -21.28
CA PRO A 407 10.98 -32.72 -22.45
C PRO A 407 9.53 -32.21 -22.25
N HIS A 408 8.99 -32.27 -21.03
CA HIS A 408 7.66 -31.80 -20.68
C HIS A 408 7.66 -30.28 -20.45
N LEU A 409 8.68 -29.75 -19.77
CA LEU A 409 8.81 -28.31 -19.50
C LEU A 409 9.06 -27.53 -20.77
N GLU A 410 9.84 -28.05 -21.71
CA GLU A 410 10.12 -27.44 -23.01
C GLU A 410 9.02 -27.67 -24.07
N ASN A 411 8.06 -28.55 -23.81
CA ASN A 411 6.97 -28.81 -24.74
C ASN A 411 5.98 -27.63 -24.80
N PRO A 412 5.86 -26.90 -25.95
CA PRO A 412 4.93 -25.79 -26.07
C PRO A 412 3.45 -26.20 -26.11
N ALA A 413 3.16 -27.48 -26.38
CA ALA A 413 1.79 -28.01 -26.39
C ALA A 413 1.22 -28.25 -24.99
N LEU A 414 2.07 -28.61 -24.02
CA LEU A 414 1.70 -28.68 -22.62
C LEU A 414 1.67 -27.27 -22.05
N LYS A 415 0.47 -26.77 -21.76
CA LYS A 415 0.27 -25.42 -21.23
C LYS A 415 0.72 -25.33 -19.77
N LYS A 416 1.42 -24.27 -19.41
CA LYS A 416 1.83 -23.96 -18.03
C LYS A 416 1.13 -22.72 -17.55
N ILE A 417 0.59 -22.80 -16.35
CA ILE A 417 0.04 -21.67 -15.60
C ILE A 417 0.73 -21.57 -14.24
N GLY A 418 0.83 -20.39 -13.66
CA GLY A 418 1.44 -20.19 -12.34
C GLY A 418 1.36 -18.77 -11.86
N GLN A 419 2.13 -18.46 -10.83
CA GLN A 419 2.24 -17.15 -10.22
C GLN A 419 3.65 -16.61 -10.39
N ASN A 420 3.82 -15.46 -11.08
CA ASN A 420 5.15 -14.88 -11.34
C ASN A 420 6.12 -15.83 -12.09
N LEU A 421 5.61 -16.54 -13.08
CA LEU A 421 6.35 -17.55 -13.86
C LEU A 421 7.66 -17.04 -14.49
N LYS A 422 7.86 -15.73 -14.56
CA LYS A 422 9.12 -15.13 -14.96
C LYS A 422 10.27 -15.54 -14.02
N TYR A 423 9.99 -15.66 -12.74
CA TYR A 423 10.95 -16.14 -11.75
C TYR A 423 11.34 -17.60 -12.03
N ASP A 424 10.35 -18.48 -12.21
CA ASP A 424 10.55 -19.91 -12.47
C ASP A 424 11.28 -20.14 -13.80
N GLN A 425 10.98 -19.33 -14.83
CA GLN A 425 11.72 -19.37 -16.09
C GLN A 425 13.22 -19.14 -15.90
N HIS A 426 13.61 -18.16 -15.07
CA HIS A 426 15.02 -17.91 -14.78
C HIS A 426 15.64 -19.02 -13.95
N VAL A 427 14.91 -19.54 -12.96
CA VAL A 427 15.37 -20.69 -12.15
C VAL A 427 15.63 -21.91 -13.04
N PHE A 428 14.69 -22.30 -13.91
CA PHE A 428 14.89 -23.40 -14.85
C PHE A 428 16.00 -23.13 -15.88
N ALA A 429 16.15 -21.88 -16.31
CA ALA A 429 17.23 -21.51 -17.23
C ALA A 429 18.62 -21.68 -16.64
N ASN A 430 18.79 -21.54 -15.32
CA ASN A 430 20.07 -21.88 -14.63
C ASN A 430 20.48 -23.32 -14.81
N TYR A 431 19.51 -24.23 -15.08
CA TYR A 431 19.72 -25.65 -15.35
C TYR A 431 19.62 -26.00 -16.85
N GLY A 432 19.62 -25.00 -17.73
CA GLY A 432 19.56 -25.20 -19.18
C GLY A 432 18.21 -25.70 -19.69
N ILE A 433 17.13 -25.39 -18.99
CA ILE A 433 15.74 -25.73 -19.37
C ILE A 433 15.00 -24.44 -19.77
N VAL A 434 14.36 -24.47 -20.94
CA VAL A 434 13.51 -23.37 -21.43
C VAL A 434 12.07 -23.71 -21.14
N LEU A 435 11.45 -22.99 -20.19
CA LEU A 435 10.04 -23.21 -19.87
C LEU A 435 9.16 -22.63 -21.00
N ASN A 436 8.61 -23.52 -21.83
CA ASN A 436 7.76 -23.19 -22.98
C ASN A 436 6.29 -23.48 -22.68
N GLY A 437 5.39 -22.91 -23.49
CA GLY A 437 3.94 -23.13 -23.39
C GLY A 437 3.28 -22.39 -22.22
N ILE A 438 3.85 -21.29 -21.76
CA ILE A 438 3.22 -20.45 -20.73
C ILE A 438 1.90 -19.91 -21.30
N ALA A 439 0.79 -20.24 -20.63
CA ALA A 439 -0.58 -19.91 -21.04
C ALA A 439 -1.26 -18.94 -20.08
N GLY A 440 -0.78 -18.83 -18.84
CA GLY A 440 -1.32 -17.90 -17.86
C GLY A 440 -0.34 -17.64 -16.72
N ASP A 441 -0.39 -16.40 -16.21
CA ASP A 441 0.34 -15.97 -15.03
C ASP A 441 -0.64 -15.17 -14.16
N ALA A 442 -0.94 -15.69 -12.96
CA ALA A 442 -1.94 -15.12 -12.07
C ALA A 442 -1.53 -13.71 -11.60
N MET A 443 -0.23 -13.47 -11.36
CA MET A 443 0.26 -12.16 -10.97
C MET A 443 0.06 -11.13 -12.10
N LEU A 444 0.43 -11.48 -13.33
CA LEU A 444 0.26 -10.58 -14.49
C LEU A 444 -1.22 -10.34 -14.81
N ALA A 445 -2.07 -11.37 -14.71
CA ALA A 445 -3.50 -11.23 -14.87
C ALA A 445 -4.10 -10.28 -13.82
N SER A 446 -3.70 -10.41 -12.56
CA SER A 446 -4.11 -9.53 -11.48
C SER A 446 -3.66 -8.08 -11.71
N TYR A 447 -2.44 -7.85 -12.21
CA TYR A 447 -1.99 -6.52 -12.60
C TYR A 447 -2.87 -5.87 -13.68
N ILE A 448 -3.41 -6.66 -14.60
CA ILE A 448 -4.30 -6.18 -15.67
C ILE A 448 -5.70 -5.88 -15.14
N ILE A 449 -6.22 -6.73 -14.27
CA ILE A 449 -7.61 -6.66 -13.75
C ILE A 449 -7.70 -5.62 -12.62
N GLU A 450 -6.78 -5.65 -11.68
CA GLU A 450 -6.81 -4.88 -10.44
C GLU A 450 -5.42 -4.28 -10.12
N SER A 451 -4.87 -3.50 -11.04
CA SER A 451 -3.49 -2.95 -10.96
C SER A 451 -3.16 -2.16 -9.67
N HIS A 452 -4.17 -1.82 -8.88
CA HIS A 452 -4.06 -1.02 -7.65
C HIS A 452 -4.04 -1.85 -6.37
N LEU A 453 -4.20 -3.18 -6.46
CA LEU A 453 -4.18 -4.10 -5.32
C LEU A 453 -2.83 -4.80 -5.21
N GLY A 454 -2.61 -5.49 -4.10
CA GLY A 454 -1.50 -6.43 -3.98
C GLY A 454 -1.66 -7.63 -4.92
N HIS A 455 -0.55 -8.14 -5.43
CA HIS A 455 -0.53 -9.21 -6.44
C HIS A 455 0.23 -10.44 -5.94
N GLY A 456 0.52 -10.48 -4.63
CA GLY A 456 1.11 -11.66 -3.98
C GLY A 456 0.16 -12.85 -4.02
N LEU A 457 0.71 -14.07 -3.99
CA LEU A 457 -0.08 -15.29 -4.03
C LEU A 457 -1.07 -15.36 -2.86
N ASP A 458 -0.63 -15.00 -1.66
CA ASP A 458 -1.46 -14.99 -0.44
C ASP A 458 -2.65 -14.06 -0.60
N GLU A 459 -2.41 -12.83 -1.06
CA GLU A 459 -3.46 -11.83 -1.27
C GLU A 459 -4.44 -12.24 -2.38
N LEU A 460 -3.95 -12.90 -3.44
CA LEU A 460 -4.80 -13.41 -4.52
C LEU A 460 -5.64 -14.59 -4.06
N SER A 461 -5.05 -15.51 -3.30
CA SER A 461 -5.76 -16.68 -2.73
C SER A 461 -6.89 -16.26 -1.80
N GLU A 462 -6.62 -15.34 -0.89
CA GLU A 462 -7.64 -14.79 0.02
C GLU A 462 -8.74 -14.07 -0.76
N ARG A 463 -8.35 -13.17 -1.68
CA ARG A 463 -9.28 -12.31 -2.41
C ARG A 463 -10.17 -13.06 -3.40
N TRP A 464 -9.62 -14.03 -4.15
CA TRP A 464 -10.34 -14.71 -5.22
C TRP A 464 -10.88 -16.07 -4.83
N LEU A 465 -10.26 -16.74 -3.85
CA LEU A 465 -10.63 -18.11 -3.45
C LEU A 465 -11.15 -18.19 -2.01
N GLY A 466 -10.94 -17.13 -1.19
CA GLY A 466 -11.25 -17.15 0.24
C GLY A 466 -10.39 -18.16 1.01
N LEU A 467 -9.19 -18.47 0.51
CA LEU A 467 -8.26 -19.45 1.08
C LEU A 467 -7.08 -18.71 1.75
N GLU A 468 -6.83 -19.02 3.01
CA GLU A 468 -5.60 -18.65 3.69
C GLU A 468 -4.48 -19.60 3.25
N THR A 469 -3.36 -19.04 2.82
CA THR A 469 -2.16 -19.80 2.43
C THR A 469 -1.22 -20.00 3.62
N ILE A 470 -0.37 -21.02 3.53
CA ILE A 470 0.74 -21.21 4.47
C ILE A 470 1.84 -20.22 4.08
N THR A 471 2.09 -19.21 4.92
CA THR A 471 3.08 -18.17 4.61
C THR A 471 4.51 -18.67 4.79
N TYR A 472 5.46 -18.11 4.01
CA TYR A 472 6.88 -18.39 4.17
C TYR A 472 7.37 -18.21 5.62
N GLU A 473 6.89 -17.19 6.30
CA GLU A 473 7.25 -16.91 7.69
C GLU A 473 6.74 -17.95 8.67
N SER A 474 5.59 -18.58 8.41
CA SER A 474 5.06 -19.66 9.24
C SER A 474 5.90 -20.95 9.12
N LEU A 475 6.50 -21.21 7.95
CA LEU A 475 7.36 -22.36 7.70
C LEU A 475 8.80 -22.11 8.13
N CYS A 476 9.37 -20.98 7.77
CA CYS A 476 10.78 -20.66 7.94
C CYS A 476 11.11 -19.83 9.18
N GLY A 477 10.10 -19.25 9.85
CA GLY A 477 10.28 -18.36 11.00
C GLY A 477 10.69 -16.94 10.60
N LYS A 478 10.92 -16.07 11.61
CA LYS A 478 11.28 -14.65 11.45
C LYS A 478 12.63 -14.30 12.11
N GLY A 479 13.33 -13.31 11.54
CA GLY A 479 14.50 -12.68 12.15
C GLY A 479 15.70 -13.62 12.31
N ALA A 480 16.47 -13.48 13.40
CA ALA A 480 17.72 -14.20 13.61
C ALA A 480 17.60 -15.74 13.74
N LYS A 481 16.38 -16.26 13.87
CA LYS A 481 16.09 -17.69 13.93
C LYS A 481 15.45 -18.24 12.65
N GLN A 482 15.35 -17.41 11.62
CA GLN A 482 14.79 -17.82 10.34
C GLN A 482 15.72 -18.87 9.69
N ILE A 483 15.11 -19.96 9.22
CA ILE A 483 15.82 -21.02 8.45
C ILE A 483 15.59 -20.82 6.95
N GLY A 484 16.43 -21.41 6.12
CA GLY A 484 16.20 -21.47 4.69
C GLY A 484 15.11 -22.49 4.34
N PHE A 485 14.42 -22.32 3.20
CA PHE A 485 13.39 -23.27 2.77
C PHE A 485 13.94 -24.70 2.60
N ALA A 486 15.22 -24.82 2.21
CA ALA A 486 15.91 -26.11 2.14
C ALA A 486 15.96 -26.90 3.47
N ASP A 487 15.79 -26.22 4.60
CA ASP A 487 15.79 -26.83 5.94
C ASP A 487 14.37 -27.13 6.46
N VAL A 488 13.32 -26.79 5.70
CA VAL A 488 11.93 -27.15 6.00
C VAL A 488 11.72 -28.64 5.73
N ALA A 489 11.00 -29.31 6.61
CA ALA A 489 10.68 -30.74 6.41
C ALA A 489 9.77 -30.94 5.19
N ILE A 490 10.03 -32.01 4.39
CA ILE A 490 9.28 -32.28 3.14
C ILE A 490 7.77 -32.34 3.38
N GLY A 491 7.31 -32.94 4.49
CA GLY A 491 5.88 -33.01 4.81
C GLY A 491 5.24 -31.65 4.96
N GLN A 492 5.93 -30.69 5.58
CA GLN A 492 5.46 -29.31 5.73
C GLN A 492 5.53 -28.51 4.41
N ALA A 493 6.53 -28.80 3.57
CA ALA A 493 6.66 -28.19 2.25
C ALA A 493 5.65 -28.74 1.22
N THR A 494 5.02 -29.88 1.51
CA THR A 494 4.04 -30.53 0.63
C THR A 494 2.60 -30.08 0.92
N GLU A 495 2.32 -29.61 2.13
CA GLU A 495 1.00 -29.05 2.54
C GLU A 495 0.76 -27.66 1.94
#